data_e6f9549c2678419b7a85276085509427
#
_entry.id   e6f9549c2678419b7a85276085509427
#
_cell.length_a   1.000
_cell.length_b   1.000
_cell.length_c   1.000
_cell.angle_alpha   90.00
_cell.angle_beta   90.00
_cell.angle_gamma   90.00
#
_symmetry.space_group_name_H-M   'P 1'
#
loop_
_entity.id
_entity.type
_entity.pdbx_description
1 polymer ?
#
loop_
_entity_poly.entity_id
_entity_poly.type
_entity_poly.pdbx_seq_one_letter_code
_entity_poly.pdbx_strand_id
1 'polypeptide(L)'
;MTAGDVTADGRARVLADGNVIPLLGLGVWQVRHGRECEDAVRWALQAGYRHIDTAQAYGNEESVGRALRDSGVPREDVFITTKFYPRRKDPEAEVRRSLQRLGVDFVDLYIIHWPRGG
;
A
#
# COMPACT_ATOMS: atom_id res chain seq x y z
N MET A 1 8.15 -19.51 12.03
CA MET A 1 6.83 -18.90 12.25
C MET A 1 5.86 -19.38 11.20
N THR A 2 4.64 -19.66 11.59
CA THR A 2 3.56 -20.07 10.70
C THR A 2 2.67 -18.88 10.32
N ALA A 3 1.92 -19.04 9.22
CA ALA A 3 0.96 -18.06 8.79
C ALA A 3 -0.01 -17.70 9.92
N GLY A 4 -0.28 -16.42 10.08
CA GLY A 4 -1.14 -15.88 11.13
C GLY A 4 -0.42 -15.55 12.43
N ASP A 5 0.79 -16.06 12.64
CA ASP A 5 1.56 -15.75 13.85
C ASP A 5 2.00 -14.28 13.87
N VAL A 6 2.02 -13.71 15.06
CA VAL A 6 2.60 -12.39 15.30
C VAL A 6 4.12 -12.54 15.39
N THR A 7 4.85 -11.60 14.79
CA THR A 7 6.31 -11.59 14.87
C THR A 7 6.79 -11.35 16.31
N ALA A 8 8.04 -11.71 16.58
CA ALA A 8 8.61 -11.63 17.94
C ALA A 8 8.54 -10.23 18.54
N ASP A 9 8.65 -9.19 17.72
CA ASP A 9 8.55 -7.79 18.17
C ASP A 9 7.11 -7.31 18.35
N GLY A 10 6.12 -8.13 18.02
CA GLY A 10 4.69 -7.79 18.15
C GLY A 10 4.18 -6.80 17.13
N ARG A 11 4.93 -6.50 16.07
CA ARG A 11 4.61 -5.42 15.13
C ARG A 11 4.01 -5.88 13.82
N ALA A 12 4.08 -7.16 13.50
CA ALA A 12 3.62 -7.67 12.21
C ALA A 12 3.04 -9.08 12.36
N ARG A 13 2.33 -9.52 11.32
CA ARG A 13 1.85 -10.89 11.21
C ARG A 13 2.45 -11.55 9.97
N VAL A 14 2.62 -12.85 10.06
CA VAL A 14 3.14 -13.67 8.96
C VAL A 14 1.98 -14.02 8.02
N LEU A 15 2.16 -13.72 6.73
CA LEU A 15 1.20 -14.09 5.69
C LEU A 15 1.43 -15.53 5.22
N ALA A 16 0.46 -16.07 4.47
CA ALA A 16 0.52 -17.44 3.98
C ALA A 16 1.76 -17.72 3.10
N ASP A 17 2.27 -16.72 2.41
CA ASP A 17 3.45 -16.83 1.53
C ASP A 17 4.78 -16.64 2.29
N GLY A 18 4.73 -16.45 3.60
CA GLY A 18 5.91 -16.20 4.42
C GLY A 18 6.31 -14.74 4.56
N ASN A 19 5.74 -13.86 3.78
CA ASN A 19 5.94 -12.42 3.95
C ASN A 19 5.24 -11.93 5.22
N VAL A 20 5.64 -10.78 5.71
CA VAL A 20 5.05 -10.21 6.93
C VAL A 20 4.33 -8.90 6.59
N ILE A 21 3.17 -8.71 7.22
CA ILE A 21 2.39 -7.47 7.10
C ILE A 21 2.41 -6.75 8.44
N PRO A 22 2.78 -5.46 8.49
CA PRO A 22 2.71 -4.69 9.73
C PRO A 22 1.28 -4.65 10.27
N LEU A 23 1.14 -4.76 11.59
CA LEU A 23 -0.16 -4.70 12.24
C LEU A 23 -0.80 -3.32 12.16
N LEU A 24 0.02 -2.27 12.08
CA LEU A 24 -0.45 -0.90 12.02
C LEU A 24 -0.14 -0.33 10.64
N GLY A 25 -1.16 0.22 10.00
CA GLY A 25 -1.02 0.82 8.68
C GLY A 25 -1.81 2.10 8.57
N LEU A 26 -1.44 2.95 7.59
CA LEU A 26 -2.17 4.14 7.23
C LEU A 26 -3.00 3.84 5.98
N GLY A 27 -4.32 3.95 6.09
CA GLY A 27 -5.23 3.94 4.95
C GLY A 27 -5.49 5.36 4.47
N VAL A 28 -5.44 5.59 3.17
CA VAL A 28 -5.59 6.93 2.59
C VAL A 28 -6.91 7.11 1.82
N TRP A 29 -7.91 6.31 2.13
CA TRP A 29 -9.23 6.50 1.56
C TRP A 29 -9.77 7.88 1.93
N GLN A 30 -10.30 8.60 0.94
CA GLN A 30 -10.81 9.97 1.08
C GLN A 30 -9.74 11.02 1.45
N VAL A 31 -8.47 10.67 1.42
CA VAL A 31 -7.40 11.64 1.55
C VAL A 31 -7.12 12.21 0.16
N ARG A 32 -7.20 13.52 0.02
CA ARG A 32 -7.09 14.18 -1.27
C ARG A 32 -5.71 13.99 -1.88
N HIS A 33 -5.70 13.73 -3.19
CA HIS A 33 -4.48 13.75 -3.98
C HIS A 33 -3.74 15.07 -3.79
N GLY A 34 -2.43 15.02 -3.79
CA GLY A 34 -1.56 16.17 -3.63
C GLY A 34 -1.00 16.28 -2.22
N ARG A 35 -0.85 17.50 -1.74
CA ARG A 35 -0.15 17.79 -0.48
C ARG A 35 -0.77 17.10 0.72
N GLU A 36 -2.09 17.04 0.80
CA GLU A 36 -2.76 16.40 1.91
C GLU A 36 -2.35 14.94 2.04
N CYS A 37 -2.36 14.19 0.95
CA CYS A 37 -1.96 12.79 0.95
C CYS A 37 -0.46 12.63 1.18
N GLU A 38 0.35 13.44 0.53
CA GLU A 38 1.80 13.41 0.71
C GLU A 38 2.19 13.66 2.16
N ASP A 39 1.57 14.66 2.79
CA ASP A 39 1.84 14.99 4.19
C ASP A 39 1.41 13.86 5.12
N ALA A 40 0.21 13.30 4.89
CA ALA A 40 -0.30 12.20 5.72
C ALA A 40 0.64 10.99 5.68
N VAL A 41 1.08 10.60 4.49
CA VAL A 41 2.01 9.47 4.33
C VAL A 41 3.36 9.78 4.95
N ARG A 42 3.89 10.98 4.71
CA ARG A 42 5.18 11.39 5.27
C ARG A 42 5.16 11.37 6.80
N TRP A 43 4.12 11.93 7.40
CA TRP A 43 3.98 11.94 8.86
C TRP A 43 3.84 10.53 9.43
N ALA A 44 3.10 9.65 8.76
CA ALA A 44 2.98 8.26 9.20
C ALA A 44 4.34 7.55 9.19
N LEU A 45 5.11 7.72 8.10
CA LEU A 45 6.44 7.12 8.00
C LEU A 45 7.39 7.68 9.05
N GLN A 46 7.34 8.99 9.33
CA GLN A 46 8.12 9.62 10.38
C GLN A 46 7.75 9.10 11.77
N ALA A 47 6.47 8.77 11.97
CA ALA A 47 5.99 8.20 13.22
C ALA A 47 6.30 6.71 13.39
N GLY A 48 6.89 6.09 12.38
CA GLY A 48 7.27 4.67 12.43
C GLY A 48 6.30 3.72 11.73
N TYR A 49 5.25 4.22 11.09
CA TYR A 49 4.36 3.39 10.28
C TYR A 49 5.14 2.80 9.10
N ARG A 50 4.87 1.52 8.79
CA ARG A 50 5.55 0.83 7.69
C ARG A 50 4.57 0.12 6.76
N HIS A 51 3.28 0.43 6.83
CA HIS A 51 2.26 -0.07 5.92
C HIS A 51 1.41 1.10 5.44
N ILE A 52 1.35 1.28 4.13
CA ILE A 52 0.51 2.28 3.47
C ILE A 52 -0.50 1.54 2.59
N ASP A 53 -1.77 1.82 2.80
CA ASP A 53 -2.89 1.20 2.09
C ASP A 53 -3.57 2.24 1.22
N THR A 54 -3.45 2.07 -0.08
CA THR A 54 -4.12 2.91 -1.07
C THR A 54 -4.95 2.06 -2.03
N ALA A 55 -5.48 2.65 -3.07
CA ALA A 55 -6.24 1.95 -4.10
C ALA A 55 -6.27 2.78 -5.38
N GLN A 56 -6.42 2.10 -6.50
CA GLN A 56 -6.61 2.72 -7.80
C GLN A 56 -7.79 3.71 -7.77
N ALA A 57 -8.88 3.31 -7.12
CA ALA A 57 -10.10 4.12 -7.04
C ALA A 57 -9.94 5.40 -6.21
N TYR A 58 -8.93 5.48 -5.35
CA TYR A 58 -8.75 6.66 -4.49
C TYR A 58 -8.17 7.86 -5.26
N GLY A 59 -7.52 7.63 -6.38
CA GLY A 59 -6.94 8.69 -7.18
C GLY A 59 -5.74 9.37 -6.56
N ASN A 60 -5.09 8.75 -5.58
CA ASN A 60 -3.97 9.36 -4.85
C ASN A 60 -2.68 8.52 -4.84
N GLU A 61 -2.59 7.51 -5.69
CA GLU A 61 -1.39 6.65 -5.74
C GLU A 61 -0.12 7.44 -6.06
N GLU A 62 -0.20 8.46 -6.92
CA GLU A 62 0.96 9.29 -7.24
C GLU A 62 1.46 10.06 -6.01
N SER A 63 0.54 10.57 -5.21
CA SER A 63 0.88 11.28 -3.98
C SER A 63 1.55 10.35 -2.97
N VAL A 64 1.02 9.13 -2.82
CA VAL A 64 1.63 8.10 -1.98
C VAL A 64 3.06 7.81 -2.45
N GLY A 65 3.24 7.60 -3.76
CA GLY A 65 4.55 7.32 -4.33
C GLY A 65 5.55 8.44 -4.11
N ARG A 66 5.12 9.69 -4.26
CA ARG A 66 5.98 10.85 -4.04
C ARG A 66 6.43 10.94 -2.59
N ALA A 67 5.51 10.76 -1.66
CA ALA A 67 5.84 10.79 -0.24
C ALA A 67 6.78 9.65 0.16
N LEU A 68 6.60 8.46 -0.41
CA LEU A 68 7.50 7.33 -0.18
C LEU A 68 8.93 7.66 -0.63
N ARG A 69 9.10 8.23 -1.82
CA ARG A 69 10.43 8.61 -2.31
C ARG A 69 11.06 9.70 -1.47
N ASP A 70 10.28 10.69 -1.09
CA ASP A 70 10.76 11.83 -0.32
C ASP A 70 11.08 11.47 1.14
N SER A 71 10.53 10.38 1.64
CA SER A 71 10.71 9.96 3.04
C SER A 71 12.12 9.46 3.36
N GLY A 72 12.84 8.99 2.35
CA GLY A 72 14.13 8.35 2.56
C GLY A 72 14.06 6.94 3.16
N VAL A 73 12.87 6.43 3.45
CA VAL A 73 12.71 5.05 3.95
C VAL A 73 12.90 4.10 2.77
N PRO A 74 13.77 3.09 2.89
CA PRO A 74 13.95 2.13 1.80
C PRO A 74 12.64 1.45 1.43
N ARG A 75 12.45 1.20 0.12
CA ARG A 75 11.20 0.60 -0.38
C ARG A 75 10.91 -0.74 0.28
N GLU A 76 11.92 -1.56 0.50
CA GLU A 76 11.78 -2.89 1.11
C GLU A 76 11.35 -2.84 2.57
N ASP A 77 11.45 -1.68 3.21
CA ASP A 77 11.03 -1.50 4.60
C ASP A 77 9.58 -1.05 4.74
N VAL A 78 8.91 -0.81 3.61
CA VAL A 78 7.50 -0.36 3.60
C VAL A 78 6.65 -1.41 2.91
N PHE A 79 5.56 -1.78 3.53
CA PHE A 79 4.55 -2.67 2.95
C PHE A 79 3.50 -1.81 2.25
N ILE A 80 3.34 -1.99 0.95
CA ILE A 80 2.40 -1.21 0.16
C ILE A 80 1.26 -2.11 -0.31
N THR A 81 0.03 -1.72 0.01
CA THR A 81 -1.18 -2.34 -0.51
C THR A 81 -1.85 -1.38 -1.48
N THR A 82 -2.19 -1.87 -2.65
CA THR A 82 -3.12 -1.16 -3.54
C THR A 82 -4.16 -2.14 -4.07
N LYS A 83 -5.14 -1.64 -4.82
CA LYS A 83 -6.33 -2.44 -5.12
C LYS A 83 -6.78 -2.23 -6.55
N PHE A 84 -7.18 -3.32 -7.17
CA PHE A 84 -7.78 -3.34 -8.49
C PHE A 84 -9.23 -2.84 -8.41
N TYR A 85 -9.54 -1.87 -9.27
CA TYR A 85 -10.91 -1.34 -9.39
C TYR A 85 -11.73 -2.31 -10.26
N PRO A 86 -12.73 -3.01 -9.72
CA PRO A 86 -13.39 -4.12 -10.43
C PRO A 86 -14.13 -3.75 -11.71
N ARG A 87 -14.34 -2.47 -11.95
CA ARG A 87 -14.97 -1.99 -13.19
C ARG A 87 -13.99 -1.92 -14.37
N ARG A 88 -12.70 -2.08 -14.10
CA ARG A 88 -11.68 -2.18 -15.15
C ARG A 88 -11.63 -3.61 -15.67
N LYS A 89 -11.10 -3.78 -16.88
CA LYS A 89 -11.17 -5.07 -17.57
C LYS A 89 -9.90 -5.90 -17.51
N ASP A 90 -8.74 -5.26 -17.32
CA ASP A 90 -7.45 -5.91 -17.43
C ASP A 90 -6.63 -5.67 -16.15
N PRO A 91 -6.73 -6.60 -15.17
CA PRO A 91 -6.01 -6.45 -13.91
C PRO A 91 -4.50 -6.32 -14.09
N GLU A 92 -3.93 -7.04 -15.04
CA GLU A 92 -2.48 -7.00 -15.29
C GLU A 92 -2.03 -5.62 -15.77
N ALA A 93 -2.76 -5.03 -16.72
CA ALA A 93 -2.47 -3.68 -17.18
C ALA A 93 -2.70 -2.66 -16.07
N GLU A 94 -3.72 -2.86 -15.26
CA GLU A 94 -4.05 -1.93 -14.17
C GLU A 94 -3.02 -1.95 -13.05
N VAL A 95 -2.47 -3.12 -12.70
CA VAL A 95 -1.40 -3.17 -11.69
C VAL A 95 -0.14 -2.47 -12.21
N ARG A 96 0.17 -2.59 -13.48
CA ARG A 96 1.31 -1.86 -14.06
C ARG A 96 1.12 -0.34 -13.97
N ARG A 97 -0.09 0.14 -14.20
CA ARG A 97 -0.42 1.56 -14.04
C ARG A 97 -0.28 2.02 -12.60
N SER A 98 -0.73 1.20 -11.66
CA SER A 98 -0.54 1.49 -10.23
C SER A 98 0.93 1.57 -9.86
N LEU A 99 1.75 0.64 -10.35
CA LEU A 99 3.19 0.67 -10.12
C LEU A 99 3.83 1.94 -10.66
N GLN A 100 3.41 2.39 -11.85
CA GLN A 100 3.90 3.64 -12.44
C GLN A 100 3.50 4.85 -11.57
N ARG A 101 2.24 4.92 -11.15
CA ARG A 101 1.78 6.02 -10.31
C ARG A 101 2.51 6.04 -8.97
N LEU A 102 2.66 4.89 -8.34
CA LEU A 102 3.40 4.76 -7.08
C LEU A 102 4.91 4.97 -7.26
N GLY A 103 5.42 4.77 -8.47
CA GLY A 103 6.86 4.88 -8.73
C GLY A 103 7.67 3.77 -8.09
N VAL A 104 7.12 2.57 -8.05
CA VAL A 104 7.77 1.40 -7.46
C VAL A 104 7.76 0.23 -8.44
N ASP A 105 8.63 -0.75 -8.22
CA ASP A 105 8.73 -1.92 -9.08
C ASP A 105 7.75 -3.03 -8.68
N PHE A 106 7.26 -2.99 -7.46
CA PHE A 106 6.32 -3.99 -6.95
C PHE A 106 5.46 -3.40 -5.84
N VAL A 107 4.32 -4.01 -5.60
CA VAL A 107 3.53 -3.81 -4.37
C VAL A 107 3.54 -5.09 -3.57
N ASP A 108 3.38 -4.98 -2.26
CA ASP A 108 3.43 -6.12 -1.36
C ASP A 108 2.12 -6.89 -1.36
N LEU A 109 1.01 -6.20 -1.60
CA LEU A 109 -0.31 -6.79 -1.66
C LEU A 109 -1.16 -6.06 -2.70
N TYR A 110 -1.72 -6.84 -3.62
CA TYR A 110 -2.64 -6.33 -4.63
C TYR A 110 -3.93 -7.12 -4.54
N ILE A 111 -5.03 -6.45 -4.22
CA ILE A 111 -6.31 -7.11 -3.98
C ILE A 111 -7.41 -6.54 -4.88
N ILE A 112 -8.45 -7.30 -5.06
CA ILE A 112 -9.68 -6.81 -5.68
C ILE A 112 -10.39 -5.94 -4.65
N HIS A 113 -10.69 -4.68 -4.99
CA HIS A 113 -11.20 -3.70 -4.04
C HIS A 113 -12.51 -4.16 -3.41
N TRP A 114 -13.40 -4.69 -4.25
CA TRP A 114 -14.63 -5.36 -3.82
C TRP A 114 -15.04 -6.36 -4.89
N PRO A 115 -15.80 -7.40 -4.54
CA PRO A 115 -16.25 -8.34 -5.56
C PRO A 115 -17.25 -7.64 -6.48
N ARG A 116 -17.10 -7.88 -7.78
CA ARG A 116 -18.08 -7.41 -8.74
C ARG A 116 -19.24 -8.37 -8.66
N GLY A 117 -20.36 -7.92 -8.11
CA GLY A 117 -21.54 -8.72 -7.91
C GLY A 117 -22.00 -9.33 -9.20
N GLY A 118 -22.00 -10.60 -9.23
CA GLY A 118 -22.54 -11.38 -10.33
C GLY A 118 -24.04 -11.44 -10.23
#